data_579287ce971441dd5eba7b5ccdb06007
#
_entry.id   579287ce971441dd5eba7b5ccdb06007
#
_cell.length_a   1.000
_cell.length_b   1.000
_cell.length_c   1.000
_cell.angle_alpha   90.00
_cell.angle_beta   90.00
_cell.angle_gamma   90.00
#
_symmetry.space_group_name_H-M   'P 1'
#
loop_
_entity.id
_entity.type
_entity.pdbx_description
1 polymer ?
#
loop_
_entity_poly.entity_id
_entity_poly.type
_entity_poly.pdbx_seq_one_letter_code
_entity_poly.pdbx_strand_id
1 'polypeptide(L)'
;MSFDQGRDVVIVEAARTPIGRGHPEKGYYKDTHPNELLGKAYTAVIERSGIDPSEVEDVITGCVQQIGEQAFNVGRNAWLQAGLPMETPATTVDRQCGSAQQAVNFGAALVASGVHDVVIGSGVEHMGHVPFSVGFETQGKYGAAFAPELMERYQLVPQGLSAEMIADKWEIPRSELDELGVRSHGLAARATEEGRFEREIIPFQVNGDTYVTDQGIRPGTSLEKLAELKPAFKEDGKITAGNSSQISDGAAALLLMSADKAKALGLTPRARIKDQTTVGVDPVIMLTGPIPATQKLLDRNKMSISDIDLIEINEAFAPVVAAWRREHSPDMDRVNVNGGAMALGHPLGSTGARLITTLLHELERSDKEVGMVTMCCGGGLGTGTLIQRV
;
A
#
# COMPACT_ATOMS: atom_id res chain seq x y z
N MET A 1 -22.63 2.15 -8.18
CA MET A 1 -23.57 1.71 -7.16
C MET A 1 -23.09 2.33 -5.87
N SER A 2 -23.88 3.19 -5.25
CA SER A 2 -23.63 3.62 -3.89
C SER A 2 -23.92 2.42 -2.98
N PHE A 3 -23.15 2.23 -1.92
CA PHE A 3 -23.40 1.18 -0.91
C PHE A 3 -24.71 1.39 -0.13
N ASP A 4 -25.56 2.34 -0.51
CA ASP A 4 -26.85 2.66 0.12
C ASP A 4 -27.90 1.53 0.09
N GLN A 5 -27.58 0.37 -0.49
CA GLN A 5 -28.41 -0.83 -0.48
C GLN A 5 -27.65 -2.08 0.03
N GLY A 6 -26.41 -1.95 0.44
CA GLY A 6 -25.59 -3.00 1.05
C GLY A 6 -25.45 -2.80 2.56
N ARG A 7 -24.92 -3.83 3.24
CA ARG A 7 -24.57 -3.71 4.65
C ARG A 7 -23.40 -2.75 4.82
N ASP A 8 -23.44 -1.91 5.85
CA ASP A 8 -22.30 -1.05 6.23
C ASP A 8 -21.08 -1.93 6.58
N VAL A 9 -19.95 -1.63 5.97
CA VAL A 9 -18.68 -2.32 6.18
C VAL A 9 -17.78 -1.47 7.05
N VAL A 10 -17.34 -2.02 8.17
CA VAL A 10 -16.49 -1.33 9.12
C VAL A 10 -15.10 -1.96 9.24
N ILE A 11 -14.11 -1.13 9.52
CA ILE A 11 -12.76 -1.52 9.94
C ILE A 11 -12.78 -1.54 11.46
N VAL A 12 -12.46 -2.69 12.04
CA VAL A 12 -12.40 -2.87 13.50
C VAL A 12 -10.95 -2.77 13.99
N GLU A 13 -10.01 -3.31 13.23
CA GLU A 13 -8.60 -3.21 13.58
C GLU A 13 -7.72 -3.15 12.33
N ALA A 14 -6.57 -2.50 12.47
CA ALA A 14 -5.57 -2.39 11.41
C ALA A 14 -4.16 -2.33 12.01
N ALA A 15 -3.25 -3.11 11.47
CA ALA A 15 -1.87 -3.17 11.96
C ALA A 15 -0.90 -3.51 10.83
N ARG A 16 0.37 -3.14 11.01
CA ARG A 16 1.45 -3.42 10.07
C ARG A 16 2.75 -3.77 10.77
N THR A 17 3.61 -4.50 10.11
CA THR A 17 5.01 -4.64 10.54
C THR A 17 5.77 -3.32 10.33
N PRO A 18 6.89 -3.07 11.03
CA PRO A 18 7.86 -2.11 10.55
C PRO A 18 8.24 -2.44 9.10
N ILE A 19 8.48 -1.44 8.27
CA ILE A 19 8.97 -1.69 6.91
C ILE A 19 10.47 -1.86 6.95
N GLY A 20 10.94 -3.04 6.52
CA GLY A 20 12.34 -3.37 6.37
C GLY A 20 12.88 -2.95 5.00
N ARG A 21 14.18 -2.75 4.90
CA ARG A 21 14.86 -2.60 3.62
C ARG A 21 14.90 -3.97 2.92
N GLY A 22 14.42 -4.05 1.70
CA GLY A 22 14.53 -5.24 0.85
C GLY A 22 15.97 -5.50 0.39
N HIS A 23 16.80 -5.97 1.30
CA HIS A 23 18.21 -6.24 1.04
C HIS A 23 18.66 -7.53 1.72
N PRO A 24 19.28 -8.47 0.98
CA PRO A 24 19.58 -9.82 1.50
C PRO A 24 20.55 -9.88 2.68
N GLU A 25 21.32 -8.80 2.94
CA GLU A 25 22.26 -8.76 4.04
C GLU A 25 21.96 -7.70 5.10
N LYS A 26 21.27 -6.61 4.71
CA LYS A 26 21.09 -5.40 5.55
C LYS A 26 19.63 -5.14 5.92
N GLY A 27 18.68 -5.92 5.38
CA GLY A 27 17.27 -5.81 5.70
C GLY A 27 16.98 -6.33 7.11
N TYR A 28 16.00 -5.76 7.79
CA TYR A 28 15.50 -6.28 9.08
C TYR A 28 15.10 -7.75 8.97
N TYR A 29 14.50 -8.11 7.83
CA TYR A 29 13.87 -9.41 7.59
C TYR A 29 14.70 -10.36 6.74
N LYS A 30 16.02 -10.11 6.60
CA LYS A 30 16.91 -10.94 5.79
C LYS A 30 16.92 -12.44 6.13
N ASP A 31 16.51 -12.81 7.35
CA ASP A 31 16.42 -14.18 7.84
C ASP A 31 14.95 -14.58 8.17
N THR A 32 13.96 -13.81 7.70
CA THR A 32 12.55 -13.99 8.05
C THR A 32 11.75 -14.40 6.81
N HIS A 33 10.99 -15.49 6.90
CA HIS A 33 10.14 -15.93 5.81
C HIS A 33 8.91 -14.99 5.65
N PRO A 34 8.44 -14.67 4.43
CA PRO A 34 7.28 -13.80 4.22
C PRO A 34 5.98 -14.28 4.92
N ASN A 35 5.80 -15.59 5.07
CA ASN A 35 4.67 -16.13 5.86
C ASN A 35 4.71 -15.68 7.32
N GLU A 36 5.89 -15.54 7.91
CA GLU A 36 6.06 -15.08 9.28
C GLU A 36 5.68 -13.60 9.43
N LEU A 37 6.12 -12.76 8.46
CA LEU A 37 5.72 -11.35 8.41
C LEU A 37 4.20 -11.21 8.37
N LEU A 38 3.56 -11.92 7.45
CA LEU A 38 2.13 -11.84 7.25
C LEU A 38 1.33 -12.48 8.39
N GLY A 39 1.80 -13.63 8.89
CA GLY A 39 1.20 -14.30 10.04
C GLY A 39 1.20 -13.41 11.28
N LYS A 40 2.27 -12.63 11.49
CA LYS A 40 2.33 -11.66 12.58
C LYS A 40 1.33 -10.52 12.41
N ALA A 41 1.07 -10.08 11.19
CA ALA A 41 0.04 -9.08 10.93
C ALA A 41 -1.37 -9.64 11.21
N TYR A 42 -1.65 -10.89 10.85
CA TYR A 42 -2.92 -11.57 11.18
C TYR A 42 -3.14 -11.70 12.68
N THR A 43 -2.16 -12.26 13.40
CA THR A 43 -2.27 -12.43 14.84
C THR A 43 -2.46 -11.09 15.56
N ALA A 44 -1.80 -10.04 15.10
CA ALA A 44 -1.91 -8.73 15.71
C ALA A 44 -3.32 -8.13 15.58
N VAL A 45 -3.97 -8.21 14.42
CA VAL A 45 -5.34 -7.67 14.27
C VAL A 45 -6.36 -8.50 15.03
N ILE A 46 -6.16 -9.81 15.17
CA ILE A 46 -6.99 -10.71 15.96
C ILE A 46 -6.81 -10.41 17.47
N GLU A 47 -5.58 -10.39 17.97
CA GLU A 47 -5.27 -10.14 19.36
C GLU A 47 -5.73 -8.75 19.83
N ARG A 48 -5.46 -7.70 19.01
CA ARG A 48 -5.82 -6.31 19.35
C ARG A 48 -7.32 -6.07 19.33
N SER A 49 -8.05 -6.72 18.43
CA SER A 49 -9.52 -6.63 18.37
C SER A 49 -10.20 -7.50 19.44
N GLY A 50 -9.54 -8.58 19.90
CA GLY A 50 -10.11 -9.57 20.81
C GLY A 50 -11.14 -10.49 20.16
N ILE A 51 -11.20 -10.53 18.81
CA ILE A 51 -12.10 -11.44 18.11
C ILE A 51 -11.64 -12.89 18.25
N ASP A 52 -12.58 -13.83 18.35
CA ASP A 52 -12.27 -15.25 18.18
C ASP A 52 -11.82 -15.46 16.71
N PRO A 53 -10.61 -16.00 16.44
CA PRO A 53 -10.14 -16.22 15.09
C PRO A 53 -11.04 -17.14 14.25
N SER A 54 -11.88 -17.99 14.88
CA SER A 54 -12.86 -18.83 14.19
C SER A 54 -14.02 -18.03 13.56
N GLU A 55 -14.21 -16.78 13.95
CA GLU A 55 -15.19 -15.88 13.35
C GLU A 55 -14.73 -15.32 11.98
N VAL A 56 -13.45 -15.45 11.64
CA VAL A 56 -12.92 -15.00 10.34
C VAL A 56 -13.31 -15.99 9.25
N GLU A 57 -14.14 -15.54 8.30
CA GLU A 57 -14.72 -16.39 7.26
C GLU A 57 -13.88 -16.48 5.99
N ASP A 58 -13.07 -15.43 5.69
CA ASP A 58 -12.13 -15.43 4.56
C ASP A 58 -10.96 -14.48 4.81
N VAL A 59 -9.82 -14.77 4.15
CA VAL A 59 -8.62 -13.93 4.15
C VAL A 59 -8.24 -13.61 2.72
N ILE A 60 -8.20 -12.33 2.37
CA ILE A 60 -7.77 -11.86 1.06
C ILE A 60 -6.44 -11.14 1.20
N THR A 61 -5.43 -11.61 0.48
CA THR A 61 -4.04 -11.14 0.62
C THR A 61 -3.51 -10.60 -0.68
N GLY A 62 -2.98 -9.39 -0.67
CA GLY A 62 -2.22 -8.83 -1.78
C GLY A 62 -0.78 -9.34 -1.78
N CYS A 63 -0.30 -9.81 -2.93
CA CYS A 63 1.10 -10.14 -3.16
C CYS A 63 1.39 -10.06 -4.67
N VAL A 64 2.48 -9.38 -5.06
CA VAL A 64 2.81 -9.18 -6.47
C VAL A 64 3.65 -10.34 -7.01
N GLN A 65 4.77 -10.63 -6.35
CA GLN A 65 5.69 -11.68 -6.80
C GLN A 65 5.33 -13.03 -6.19
N GLN A 66 4.28 -13.67 -6.75
CA GLN A 66 3.79 -14.97 -6.26
C GLN A 66 4.66 -16.15 -6.74
N ILE A 67 5.96 -16.09 -6.41
CA ILE A 67 6.97 -17.08 -6.78
C ILE A 67 7.87 -17.39 -5.56
N GLY A 68 8.53 -18.56 -5.55
CA GLY A 68 9.41 -18.97 -4.46
C GLY A 68 8.68 -18.99 -3.12
N GLU A 69 9.18 -18.29 -2.12
CA GLU A 69 8.61 -18.21 -0.77
C GLU A 69 7.23 -17.55 -0.70
N GLN A 70 6.84 -16.83 -1.74
CA GLN A 70 5.53 -16.16 -1.86
C GLN A 70 4.56 -16.93 -2.78
N ALA A 71 4.92 -18.13 -3.26
CA ALA A 71 4.08 -18.96 -4.10
C ALA A 71 3.01 -19.73 -3.31
N PHE A 72 2.13 -20.43 -4.04
CA PHE A 72 1.12 -21.33 -3.50
C PHE A 72 0.20 -20.69 -2.44
N ASN A 73 -0.34 -19.50 -2.76
CA ASN A 73 -1.25 -18.78 -1.87
C ASN A 73 -0.62 -18.41 -0.53
N VAL A 74 0.31 -17.44 -0.58
CA VAL A 74 1.04 -16.95 0.60
C VAL A 74 0.12 -16.54 1.75
N GLY A 75 -1.07 -16.00 1.44
CA GLY A 75 -2.09 -15.67 2.44
C GLY A 75 -2.53 -16.88 3.26
N ARG A 76 -2.82 -18.00 2.59
CA ARG A 76 -3.20 -19.24 3.26
C ARG A 76 -2.04 -19.86 4.04
N ASN A 77 -0.85 -19.87 3.44
CA ASN A 77 0.34 -20.43 4.09
C ASN A 77 0.69 -19.67 5.37
N ALA A 78 0.62 -18.34 5.34
CA ALA A 78 0.88 -17.50 6.52
C ALA A 78 -0.18 -17.70 7.62
N TRP A 79 -1.45 -17.84 7.24
CA TRP A 79 -2.56 -18.13 8.17
C TRP A 79 -2.33 -19.44 8.92
N LEU A 80 -2.03 -20.51 8.20
CA LEU A 80 -1.75 -21.81 8.78
C LEU A 80 -0.48 -21.85 9.62
N GLN A 81 0.59 -21.19 9.16
CA GLN A 81 1.86 -21.08 9.89
C GLN A 81 1.69 -20.32 11.22
N ALA A 82 0.79 -19.34 11.26
CA ALA A 82 0.44 -18.61 12.47
C ALA A 82 -0.39 -19.44 13.48
N GLY A 83 -0.76 -20.67 13.14
CA GLY A 83 -1.56 -21.55 13.98
C GLY A 83 -3.04 -21.15 14.09
N LEU A 84 -3.53 -20.37 13.14
CA LEU A 84 -4.91 -19.91 13.06
C LEU A 84 -5.84 -21.00 12.50
N PRO A 85 -7.18 -20.90 12.68
CA PRO A 85 -8.13 -21.95 12.33
C PRO A 85 -7.99 -22.44 10.88
N MET A 86 -7.86 -23.73 10.70
CA MET A 86 -7.69 -24.32 9.36
C MET A 86 -8.96 -24.26 8.50
N GLU A 87 -10.08 -24.01 9.07
CA GLU A 87 -11.37 -23.86 8.41
C GLU A 87 -11.47 -22.55 7.61
N THR A 88 -10.72 -21.50 8.00
CA THR A 88 -10.73 -20.21 7.32
C THR A 88 -9.97 -20.29 5.99
N PRO A 89 -10.63 -20.15 4.85
CA PRO A 89 -9.96 -20.12 3.54
C PRO A 89 -9.14 -18.84 3.36
N ALA A 90 -8.34 -18.80 2.30
CA ALA A 90 -7.67 -17.59 1.89
C ALA A 90 -7.46 -17.55 0.38
N THR A 91 -7.32 -16.37 -0.19
CA THR A 91 -6.92 -16.17 -1.58
C THR A 91 -5.83 -15.10 -1.68
N THR A 92 -4.97 -15.22 -2.69
CA THR A 92 -3.94 -14.22 -2.96
C THR A 92 -4.26 -13.52 -4.27
N VAL A 93 -4.22 -12.18 -4.27
CA VAL A 93 -4.56 -11.33 -5.41
C VAL A 93 -3.38 -10.47 -5.84
N ASP A 94 -3.23 -10.28 -7.15
CA ASP A 94 -2.29 -9.36 -7.77
C ASP A 94 -3.05 -8.21 -8.46
N ARG A 95 -2.81 -6.98 -8.03
CA ARG A 95 -3.15 -5.71 -8.65
C ARG A 95 -1.89 -4.84 -8.69
N GLN A 96 -0.73 -5.45 -8.88
CA GLN A 96 0.56 -4.80 -8.77
C GLN A 96 0.69 -4.03 -7.43
N CYS A 97 1.21 -2.81 -7.42
CA CYS A 97 1.36 -1.99 -6.20
C CYS A 97 0.06 -1.84 -5.37
N GLY A 98 -1.11 -1.94 -6.01
CA GLY A 98 -2.42 -1.83 -5.37
C GLY A 98 -2.99 -3.14 -4.82
N SER A 99 -2.22 -4.24 -4.75
CA SER A 99 -2.72 -5.58 -4.41
C SER A 99 -3.38 -5.64 -3.04
N ALA A 100 -2.76 -5.10 -1.98
CA ALA A 100 -3.39 -5.10 -0.66
C ALA A 100 -4.59 -4.16 -0.56
N GLN A 101 -4.57 -3.00 -1.24
CA GLN A 101 -5.76 -2.15 -1.30
C GLN A 101 -6.91 -2.88 -2.00
N GLN A 102 -6.61 -3.64 -3.07
CA GLN A 102 -7.61 -4.48 -3.74
C GLN A 102 -8.10 -5.61 -2.84
N ALA A 103 -7.23 -6.21 -2.04
CA ALA A 103 -7.61 -7.23 -1.06
C ALA A 103 -8.60 -6.68 -0.02
N VAL A 104 -8.34 -5.49 0.54
CA VAL A 104 -9.26 -4.78 1.43
C VAL A 104 -10.56 -4.44 0.70
N ASN A 105 -10.50 -3.93 -0.53
CA ASN A 105 -11.66 -3.58 -1.33
C ASN A 105 -12.53 -4.80 -1.69
N PHE A 106 -11.92 -5.94 -1.99
CA PHE A 106 -12.66 -7.19 -2.21
C PHE A 106 -13.30 -7.69 -0.92
N GLY A 107 -12.57 -7.69 0.20
CA GLY A 107 -13.13 -8.03 1.50
C GLY A 107 -14.35 -7.17 1.85
N ALA A 108 -14.23 -5.85 1.66
CA ALA A 108 -15.35 -4.93 1.86
C ALA A 108 -16.54 -5.24 0.93
N ALA A 109 -16.31 -5.59 -0.33
CA ALA A 109 -17.36 -5.96 -1.26
C ALA A 109 -18.06 -7.27 -0.87
N LEU A 110 -17.32 -8.28 -0.40
CA LEU A 110 -17.88 -9.55 0.09
C LEU A 110 -18.74 -9.34 1.33
N VAL A 111 -18.30 -8.49 2.26
CA VAL A 111 -19.09 -8.13 3.44
C VAL A 111 -20.34 -7.34 3.06
N ALA A 112 -20.21 -6.32 2.21
CA ALA A 112 -21.33 -5.50 1.76
C ALA A 112 -22.40 -6.32 1.01
N SER A 113 -21.98 -7.31 0.22
CA SER A 113 -22.90 -8.20 -0.53
C SER A 113 -23.55 -9.30 0.33
N GLY A 114 -23.08 -9.49 1.56
CA GLY A 114 -23.61 -10.52 2.46
C GLY A 114 -23.08 -11.92 2.22
N VAL A 115 -22.00 -12.09 1.44
CA VAL A 115 -21.34 -13.39 1.27
C VAL A 115 -20.62 -13.78 2.56
N HIS A 116 -19.96 -12.82 3.21
CA HIS A 116 -19.28 -12.98 4.49
C HIS A 116 -19.69 -11.88 5.48
N ASP A 117 -19.53 -12.16 6.76
CA ASP A 117 -19.67 -11.17 7.82
C ASP A 117 -18.33 -10.62 8.30
N VAL A 118 -17.27 -11.45 8.27
CA VAL A 118 -15.94 -11.10 8.78
C VAL A 118 -14.86 -11.52 7.79
N VAL A 119 -14.05 -10.57 7.34
CA VAL A 119 -12.96 -10.79 6.37
C VAL A 119 -11.70 -10.07 6.81
N ILE A 120 -10.54 -10.68 6.63
CA ILE A 120 -9.26 -9.98 6.74
C ILE A 120 -8.78 -9.60 5.33
N GLY A 121 -8.61 -8.28 5.10
CA GLY A 121 -7.91 -7.74 3.94
C GLY A 121 -6.46 -7.44 4.30
N SER A 122 -5.50 -7.95 3.55
CA SER A 122 -4.09 -7.93 3.96
C SER A 122 -3.14 -7.84 2.76
N GLY A 123 -1.85 -7.79 3.05
CA GLY A 123 -0.83 -7.95 2.03
C GLY A 123 0.57 -8.13 2.59
N VAL A 124 1.42 -8.72 1.77
CA VAL A 124 2.83 -8.96 2.03
C VAL A 124 3.65 -8.78 0.76
N GLU A 125 4.86 -8.29 0.93
CA GLU A 125 5.91 -8.42 -0.07
C GLU A 125 7.25 -8.50 0.64
N HIS A 126 8.09 -9.43 0.22
CA HIS A 126 9.46 -9.60 0.70
C HIS A 126 10.42 -9.46 -0.49
N MET A 127 10.74 -8.21 -0.85
CA MET A 127 11.56 -7.91 -2.03
C MET A 127 13.05 -8.20 -1.83
N GLY A 128 13.46 -8.41 -0.57
CA GLY A 128 14.83 -8.85 -0.22
C GLY A 128 15.09 -10.30 -0.59
N HIS A 129 14.09 -11.19 -0.52
CA HIS A 129 14.17 -12.60 -0.89
C HIS A 129 13.63 -12.88 -2.29
N VAL A 130 12.52 -12.23 -2.65
CA VAL A 130 11.85 -12.39 -3.94
C VAL A 130 11.86 -11.04 -4.67
N PRO A 131 12.94 -10.72 -5.42
CA PRO A 131 13.07 -9.46 -6.11
C PRO A 131 11.94 -9.23 -7.11
N PHE A 132 11.52 -7.97 -7.28
CA PHE A 132 10.47 -7.62 -8.25
C PHE A 132 10.87 -7.95 -9.71
N SER A 133 12.16 -8.13 -9.99
CA SER A 133 12.69 -8.53 -11.29
C SER A 133 12.55 -10.03 -11.59
N VAL A 134 12.21 -10.85 -10.60
CA VAL A 134 12.24 -12.33 -10.72
C VAL A 134 11.39 -12.87 -11.87
N GLY A 135 10.26 -12.21 -12.18
CA GLY A 135 9.43 -12.56 -13.33
C GLY A 135 10.15 -12.39 -14.67
N PHE A 136 11.06 -11.43 -14.79
CA PHE A 136 11.92 -11.25 -15.98
C PHE A 136 13.06 -12.26 -16.02
N GLU A 137 13.65 -12.59 -14.89
CA GLU A 137 14.76 -13.56 -14.77
C GLU A 137 14.32 -14.97 -15.16
N THR A 138 13.05 -15.30 -14.95
CA THR A 138 12.50 -16.63 -15.26
C THR A 138 12.03 -16.78 -16.71
N GLN A 139 12.03 -15.74 -17.53
CA GLN A 139 11.52 -15.76 -18.92
C GLN A 139 12.22 -16.83 -19.79
N GLY A 140 13.52 -17.01 -19.65
CA GLY A 140 14.27 -18.01 -20.40
C GLY A 140 13.85 -19.46 -20.13
N LYS A 141 13.18 -19.72 -19.00
CA LYS A 141 12.76 -21.05 -18.56
C LYS A 141 11.25 -21.28 -18.78
N TYR A 142 10.43 -20.27 -18.54
CA TYR A 142 8.96 -20.43 -18.51
C TYR A 142 8.23 -19.57 -19.57
N GLY A 143 8.96 -18.85 -20.42
CA GLY A 143 8.40 -17.95 -21.42
C GLY A 143 8.25 -16.51 -20.92
N ALA A 144 8.05 -15.59 -21.85
CA ALA A 144 7.89 -14.16 -21.56
C ALA A 144 6.49 -13.87 -21.03
N ALA A 145 6.40 -12.97 -20.01
CA ALA A 145 5.12 -12.53 -19.46
C ALA A 145 4.32 -11.68 -20.46
N PHE A 146 5.00 -10.99 -21.38
CA PHE A 146 4.39 -10.15 -22.43
C PHE A 146 4.48 -10.83 -23.78
N ALA A 147 3.32 -11.14 -24.37
CA ALA A 147 3.25 -11.69 -25.72
C ALA A 147 3.73 -10.66 -26.76
N PRO A 148 4.31 -11.09 -27.90
CA PRO A 148 4.78 -10.17 -28.94
C PRO A 148 3.69 -9.19 -29.41
N GLU A 149 2.47 -9.66 -29.60
CA GLU A 149 1.33 -8.85 -30.07
C GLU A 149 0.97 -7.72 -29.06
N LEU A 150 1.16 -7.98 -27.75
CA LEU A 150 0.99 -6.94 -26.72
C LEU A 150 2.07 -5.88 -26.85
N MET A 151 3.31 -6.29 -27.05
CA MET A 151 4.45 -5.38 -27.22
C MET A 151 4.40 -4.59 -28.54
N GLU A 152 3.82 -5.17 -29.61
CA GLU A 152 3.55 -4.47 -30.87
C GLU A 152 2.46 -3.40 -30.71
N ARG A 153 1.42 -3.70 -29.91
CA ARG A 153 0.29 -2.78 -29.67
C ARG A 153 0.67 -1.62 -28.75
N TYR A 154 1.44 -1.91 -27.71
CA TYR A 154 1.86 -0.94 -26.72
C TYR A 154 3.37 -1.06 -26.51
N GLN A 155 4.09 0.01 -26.76
CA GLN A 155 5.53 0.06 -26.49
C GLN A 155 5.76 0.18 -24.97
N LEU A 156 5.47 -0.94 -24.25
CA LEU A 156 5.58 -0.99 -22.80
C LEU A 156 7.01 -0.71 -22.36
N VAL A 157 7.15 0.09 -21.32
CA VAL A 157 8.43 0.50 -20.76
C VAL A 157 8.53 0.11 -19.29
N PRO A 158 9.76 0.00 -18.73
CA PRO A 158 9.94 -0.10 -17.29
C PRO A 158 9.34 1.10 -16.54
N GLN A 159 8.84 0.86 -15.32
CA GLN A 159 8.14 1.88 -14.50
C GLN A 159 8.95 3.18 -14.32
N GLY A 160 10.26 3.09 -14.16
CA GLY A 160 11.11 4.28 -14.03
C GLY A 160 11.11 5.15 -15.28
N LEU A 161 11.06 4.56 -16.49
CA LEU A 161 10.89 5.32 -17.72
C LEU A 161 9.49 5.92 -17.86
N SER A 162 8.45 5.22 -17.38
CA SER A 162 7.11 5.78 -17.27
C SER A 162 7.09 7.00 -16.32
N ALA A 163 7.80 6.94 -15.20
CA ALA A 163 7.95 8.07 -14.29
C ALA A 163 8.68 9.27 -14.94
N GLU A 164 9.72 9.02 -15.76
CA GLU A 164 10.36 10.07 -16.56
C GLU A 164 9.39 10.71 -17.55
N MET A 165 8.57 9.89 -18.24
CA MET A 165 7.54 10.37 -19.17
C MET A 165 6.49 11.25 -18.49
N ILE A 166 6.10 10.91 -17.22
CA ILE A 166 5.22 11.75 -16.43
C ILE A 166 5.89 13.08 -16.10
N ALA A 167 7.15 13.05 -15.65
CA ALA A 167 7.88 14.27 -15.34
C ALA A 167 8.03 15.19 -16.56
N ASP A 168 8.18 14.61 -17.77
CA ASP A 168 8.25 15.37 -19.02
C ASP A 168 6.86 15.90 -19.43
N LYS A 169 5.82 15.08 -19.39
CA LYS A 169 4.45 15.46 -19.79
C LYS A 169 3.84 16.59 -18.95
N TRP A 170 4.10 16.59 -17.66
CA TRP A 170 3.65 17.65 -16.74
C TRP A 170 4.71 18.72 -16.49
N GLU A 171 5.82 18.73 -17.28
CA GLU A 171 6.90 19.72 -17.16
C GLU A 171 7.42 19.88 -15.73
N ILE A 172 7.59 18.75 -15.00
CA ILE A 172 8.03 18.74 -13.62
C ILE A 172 9.57 18.79 -13.59
N PRO A 173 10.20 19.80 -12.97
CA PRO A 173 11.64 19.85 -12.86
C PRO A 173 12.17 18.88 -11.81
N ARG A 174 13.42 18.46 -11.93
CA ARG A 174 14.12 17.59 -10.98
C ARG A 174 14.09 18.13 -9.54
N SER A 175 14.24 19.44 -9.36
CA SER A 175 14.21 20.09 -8.06
C SER A 175 12.89 19.87 -7.31
N GLU A 176 11.75 19.96 -8.01
CA GLU A 176 10.42 19.71 -7.43
C GLU A 176 10.27 18.25 -7.00
N LEU A 177 10.85 17.31 -7.74
CA LEU A 177 10.84 15.88 -7.38
C LEU A 177 11.70 15.62 -6.13
N ASP A 178 12.85 16.24 -6.05
CA ASP A 178 13.73 16.14 -4.88
C ASP A 178 13.12 16.81 -3.65
N GLU A 179 12.39 17.93 -3.80
CA GLU A 179 11.61 18.55 -2.71
C GLU A 179 10.58 17.57 -2.11
N LEU A 180 9.89 16.80 -2.94
CA LEU A 180 8.97 15.76 -2.46
C LEU A 180 9.70 14.66 -1.70
N GLY A 181 10.90 14.27 -2.14
CA GLY A 181 11.75 13.31 -1.42
C GLY A 181 12.18 13.83 -0.04
N VAL A 182 12.66 15.06 0.03
CA VAL A 182 13.02 15.73 1.31
C VAL A 182 11.80 15.82 2.22
N ARG A 183 10.64 16.24 1.69
CA ARG A 183 9.39 16.34 2.44
C ARG A 183 8.98 14.97 3.01
N SER A 184 8.99 13.91 2.21
CA SER A 184 8.63 12.56 2.66
C SER A 184 9.49 12.12 3.84
N HIS A 185 10.82 12.23 3.74
CA HIS A 185 11.74 11.87 4.81
C HIS A 185 11.59 12.76 6.05
N GLY A 186 11.41 14.05 5.88
CA GLY A 186 11.23 14.99 7.01
C GLY A 186 9.94 14.71 7.79
N LEU A 187 8.83 14.44 7.09
CA LEU A 187 7.56 14.11 7.72
C LEU A 187 7.61 12.75 8.42
N ALA A 188 8.24 11.73 7.80
CA ALA A 188 8.39 10.42 8.41
C ALA A 188 9.27 10.44 9.67
N ALA A 189 10.37 11.20 9.65
CA ALA A 189 11.23 11.37 10.81
C ALA A 189 10.47 12.03 11.97
N ARG A 190 9.75 13.13 11.69
CA ARG A 190 8.91 13.81 12.69
C ARG A 190 7.82 12.89 13.24
N ALA A 191 7.12 12.16 12.38
CA ALA A 191 6.09 11.22 12.81
C ALA A 191 6.65 10.12 13.73
N THR A 192 7.87 9.64 13.45
CA THR A 192 8.56 8.67 14.30
C THR A 192 8.94 9.28 15.66
N GLU A 193 9.52 10.48 15.67
CA GLU A 193 9.90 11.20 16.91
C GLU A 193 8.69 11.51 17.80
N GLU A 194 7.55 11.83 17.20
CA GLU A 194 6.29 12.10 17.89
C GLU A 194 5.50 10.83 18.27
N GLY A 195 6.00 9.65 17.98
CA GLY A 195 5.35 8.36 18.30
C GLY A 195 4.07 8.08 17.51
N ARG A 196 3.84 8.75 16.37
CA ARG A 196 2.59 8.62 15.59
C ARG A 196 2.35 7.21 15.04
N PHE A 197 3.41 6.42 14.85
CA PHE A 197 3.34 5.06 14.33
C PHE A 197 3.21 3.98 15.41
N GLU A 198 3.30 4.31 16.70
CA GLU A 198 3.35 3.32 17.79
C GLU A 198 2.12 2.40 17.84
N ARG A 199 0.93 2.93 17.55
CA ARG A 199 -0.31 2.13 17.56
C ARG A 199 -0.49 1.25 16.33
N GLU A 200 0.08 1.65 15.19
CA GLU A 200 -0.07 0.89 13.94
C GLU A 200 1.02 -0.17 13.77
N ILE A 201 2.24 0.09 14.25
CA ILE A 201 3.36 -0.83 14.13
C ILE A 201 3.24 -1.97 15.13
N ILE A 202 3.51 -3.18 14.64
CA ILE A 202 3.64 -4.40 15.42
C ILE A 202 5.13 -4.55 15.77
N PRO A 203 5.54 -4.54 17.06
CA PRO A 203 6.92 -4.88 17.41
C PRO A 203 7.30 -6.25 16.83
N PHE A 204 8.39 -6.29 16.06
CA PHE A 204 8.80 -7.51 15.36
C PHE A 204 10.18 -7.97 15.84
N GLN A 205 10.27 -9.22 16.27
CA GLN A 205 11.52 -9.79 16.79
C GLN A 205 12.21 -10.65 15.72
N VAL A 206 13.48 -10.37 15.48
CA VAL A 206 14.35 -11.18 14.61
C VAL A 206 15.70 -11.39 15.31
N ASN A 207 16.10 -12.62 15.51
CA ASN A 207 17.40 -13.00 16.08
C ASN A 207 17.75 -12.30 17.42
N GLY A 208 16.73 -11.98 18.24
CA GLY A 208 16.91 -11.32 19.54
C GLY A 208 16.80 -9.78 19.50
N ASP A 209 16.78 -9.18 18.32
CA ASP A 209 16.51 -7.75 18.14
C ASP A 209 15.01 -7.51 17.99
N THR A 210 14.52 -6.37 18.50
CA THR A 210 13.12 -5.95 18.34
C THR A 210 13.04 -4.68 17.49
N TYR A 211 12.40 -4.76 16.34
CA TYR A 211 12.19 -3.63 15.44
C TYR A 211 10.81 -3.01 15.67
N VAL A 212 10.79 -1.69 15.84
CA VAL A 212 9.59 -0.87 16.10
C VAL A 212 9.52 0.38 15.21
N THR A 213 10.48 0.55 14.31
CA THR A 213 10.58 1.70 13.41
C THR A 213 10.85 1.27 11.98
N ASP A 214 10.40 2.04 11.02
CA ASP A 214 10.67 1.79 9.60
C ASP A 214 12.15 2.05 9.27
N GLN A 215 12.80 1.09 8.63
CA GLN A 215 14.25 1.10 8.39
C GLN A 215 14.68 2.12 7.31
N GLY A 216 13.74 2.52 6.47
CA GLY A 216 14.03 3.37 5.30
C GLY A 216 14.23 4.85 5.59
N ILE A 217 13.77 5.34 6.75
CA ILE A 217 13.74 6.76 7.08
C ILE A 217 15.16 7.35 7.20
N ARG A 218 15.39 8.50 6.55
CA ARG A 218 16.68 9.21 6.55
C ARG A 218 16.49 10.66 6.99
N PRO A 219 16.54 10.96 8.29
CA PRO A 219 16.25 12.31 8.82
C PRO A 219 17.15 13.41 8.26
N GLY A 220 18.38 13.08 7.85
CA GLY A 220 19.35 14.02 7.29
C GLY A 220 19.26 14.22 5.76
N THR A 221 18.12 13.87 5.13
CA THR A 221 17.91 14.12 3.69
C THR A 221 17.76 15.62 3.43
N SER A 222 18.50 16.14 2.43
CA SER A 222 18.43 17.54 2.01
C SER A 222 18.49 17.67 0.49
N LEU A 223 18.08 18.81 -0.05
CA LEU A 223 18.11 19.09 -1.49
C LEU A 223 19.51 18.97 -2.07
N GLU A 224 20.53 19.47 -1.34
CA GLU A 224 21.92 19.41 -1.76
C GLU A 224 22.38 17.95 -1.94
N LYS A 225 22.04 17.07 -0.98
CA LYS A 225 22.39 15.65 -1.06
C LYS A 225 21.64 14.94 -2.18
N LEU A 226 20.37 15.27 -2.40
CA LEU A 226 19.59 14.66 -3.48
C LEU A 226 20.05 15.13 -4.86
N ALA A 227 20.48 16.38 -4.99
CA ALA A 227 21.01 16.92 -6.25
C ALA A 227 22.27 16.19 -6.76
N GLU A 228 23.06 15.61 -5.84
CA GLU A 228 24.26 14.81 -6.19
C GLU A 228 23.94 13.42 -6.74
N LEU A 229 22.69 12.94 -6.57
CA LEU A 229 22.29 11.63 -7.03
C LEU A 229 22.15 11.56 -8.54
N LYS A 230 22.73 10.51 -9.13
CA LYS A 230 22.64 10.26 -10.56
C LYS A 230 21.24 9.77 -10.95
N PRO A 231 20.75 10.11 -12.14
CA PRO A 231 19.55 9.51 -12.71
C PRO A 231 19.66 7.98 -12.76
N ALA A 232 18.55 7.29 -12.48
CA ALA A 232 18.54 5.82 -12.33
C ALA A 232 18.05 5.09 -13.59
N PHE A 233 17.28 5.74 -14.47
CA PHE A 233 16.57 5.07 -15.56
C PHE A 233 16.90 5.63 -16.95
N LYS A 234 17.40 6.85 -17.04
CA LYS A 234 17.75 7.56 -18.29
C LYS A 234 18.95 8.45 -18.03
N GLU A 235 19.90 8.54 -18.95
CA GLU A 235 21.15 9.28 -18.76
C GLU A 235 20.93 10.74 -18.33
N ASP A 236 20.03 11.46 -19.04
CA ASP A 236 19.63 12.82 -18.72
C ASP A 236 18.30 12.86 -17.96
N GLY A 237 18.02 11.84 -17.13
CA GLY A 237 16.76 11.68 -16.42
C GLY A 237 16.65 12.57 -15.19
N LYS A 238 15.43 12.63 -14.68
CA LYS A 238 15.06 13.36 -13.46
C LYS A 238 14.86 12.43 -12.26
N ILE A 239 14.67 11.13 -12.53
CA ILE A 239 14.32 10.14 -11.49
C ILE A 239 15.59 9.52 -10.91
N THR A 240 15.70 9.57 -9.59
CA THR A 240 16.83 9.04 -8.82
C THR A 240 16.37 8.21 -7.63
N ALA A 241 17.29 7.59 -6.93
CA ALA A 241 16.99 6.90 -5.67
C ALA A 241 16.45 7.84 -4.57
N GLY A 242 16.61 9.15 -4.69
CA GLY A 242 16.14 10.15 -3.71
C GLY A 242 14.68 10.58 -3.92
N ASN A 243 14.14 10.37 -5.12
CA ASN A 243 12.77 10.72 -5.50
C ASN A 243 11.96 9.52 -6.03
N SER A 244 12.37 8.32 -5.62
CA SER A 244 11.73 7.04 -5.88
C SER A 244 11.53 6.27 -4.57
N SER A 245 10.55 5.38 -4.52
CA SER A 245 10.34 4.49 -3.38
C SER A 245 11.47 3.47 -3.23
N GLN A 246 11.67 3.00 -2.01
CA GLN A 246 12.71 2.04 -1.68
C GLN A 246 12.23 0.59 -1.90
N ILE A 247 13.14 -0.30 -2.30
CA ILE A 247 12.95 -1.76 -2.28
C ILE A 247 12.80 -2.18 -0.82
N SER A 248 11.70 -2.86 -0.50
CA SER A 248 11.26 -3.01 0.89
C SER A 248 10.56 -4.32 1.16
N ASP A 249 10.53 -4.70 2.43
CA ASP A 249 9.87 -5.88 2.97
C ASP A 249 8.85 -5.45 4.01
N GLY A 250 7.68 -6.08 4.05
CA GLY A 250 6.67 -5.77 5.05
C GLY A 250 5.32 -6.43 4.81
N ALA A 251 4.50 -6.42 5.84
CA ALA A 251 3.12 -6.91 5.81
C ALA A 251 2.18 -5.98 6.58
N ALA A 252 0.90 -6.00 6.18
CA ALA A 252 -0.17 -5.27 6.85
C ALA A 252 -1.48 -6.05 6.75
N ALA A 253 -2.35 -5.89 7.73
CA ALA A 253 -3.68 -6.52 7.77
C ALA A 253 -4.72 -5.59 8.37
N LEU A 254 -5.95 -5.70 7.89
CA LEU A 254 -7.14 -5.02 8.40
C LEU A 254 -8.25 -6.05 8.65
N LEU A 255 -8.91 -5.94 9.79
CA LEU A 255 -10.09 -6.72 10.12
C LEU A 255 -11.34 -5.94 9.70
N LEU A 256 -12.07 -6.49 8.74
CA LEU A 256 -13.29 -5.93 8.16
C LEU A 256 -14.49 -6.77 8.58
N MET A 257 -15.62 -6.11 8.87
CA MET A 257 -16.86 -6.85 9.11
C MET A 257 -18.09 -5.98 8.82
N SER A 258 -19.28 -6.62 8.82
CA SER A 258 -20.52 -5.86 8.81
C SER A 258 -20.69 -5.11 10.14
N ALA A 259 -21.28 -3.92 10.09
CA ALA A 259 -21.55 -3.14 11.32
C ALA A 259 -22.43 -3.91 12.32
N ASP A 260 -23.38 -4.71 11.83
CA ASP A 260 -24.25 -5.54 12.63
C ASP A 260 -23.45 -6.67 13.33
N LYS A 261 -22.49 -7.30 12.62
CA LYS A 261 -21.61 -8.32 13.21
C LYS A 261 -20.69 -7.72 14.27
N ALA A 262 -20.09 -6.55 14.01
CA ALA A 262 -19.28 -5.84 14.99
C ALA A 262 -20.07 -5.59 16.29
N LYS A 263 -21.30 -5.09 16.15
CA LYS A 263 -22.20 -4.87 17.27
C LYS A 263 -22.55 -6.17 18.00
N ALA A 264 -22.86 -7.25 17.27
CA ALA A 264 -23.20 -8.55 17.87
C ALA A 264 -22.04 -9.15 18.67
N LEU A 265 -20.79 -8.94 18.21
CA LEU A 265 -19.57 -9.38 18.89
C LEU A 265 -19.09 -8.40 19.99
N GLY A 266 -19.72 -7.24 20.14
CA GLY A 266 -19.32 -6.21 21.10
C GLY A 266 -18.01 -5.51 20.71
N LEU A 267 -17.64 -5.54 19.41
CA LEU A 267 -16.45 -4.90 18.88
C LEU A 267 -16.75 -3.46 18.46
N THR A 268 -15.77 -2.58 18.63
CA THR A 268 -15.93 -1.15 18.31
C THR A 268 -15.44 -0.86 16.89
N PRO A 269 -16.31 -0.41 15.98
CA PRO A 269 -15.87 0.10 14.69
C PRO A 269 -14.96 1.32 14.83
N ARG A 270 -13.89 1.39 14.04
CA ARG A 270 -12.95 2.52 14.00
C ARG A 270 -13.23 3.44 12.81
N ALA A 271 -13.54 2.83 11.66
CA ALA A 271 -13.97 3.55 10.46
C ALA A 271 -14.91 2.67 9.63
N ARG A 272 -15.62 3.29 8.70
CA ARG A 272 -16.36 2.57 7.64
C ARG A 272 -15.68 2.74 6.29
N ILE A 273 -15.78 1.75 5.43
CA ILE A 273 -15.43 1.88 4.01
C ILE A 273 -16.58 2.61 3.32
N LYS A 274 -16.37 3.88 2.96
CA LYS A 274 -17.39 4.72 2.34
C LYS A 274 -17.56 4.43 0.85
N ASP A 275 -16.44 4.31 0.12
CA ASP A 275 -16.40 4.01 -1.31
C ASP A 275 -15.06 3.43 -1.73
N GLN A 276 -15.04 2.78 -2.90
CA GLN A 276 -13.83 2.19 -3.47
C GLN A 276 -13.88 2.20 -4.99
N THR A 277 -12.71 2.25 -5.62
CA THR A 277 -12.64 2.25 -7.08
C THR A 277 -11.36 1.63 -7.63
N THR A 278 -11.47 1.18 -8.86
CA THR A 278 -10.34 0.82 -9.71
C THR A 278 -10.49 1.50 -11.07
N VAL A 279 -9.36 1.81 -11.69
CA VAL A 279 -9.31 2.43 -13.02
C VAL A 279 -8.21 1.79 -13.86
N GLY A 280 -8.39 1.82 -15.18
CA GLY A 280 -7.35 1.58 -16.16
C GLY A 280 -6.93 2.89 -16.80
N VAL A 281 -5.64 3.02 -17.12
CA VAL A 281 -5.04 4.18 -17.81
C VAL A 281 -4.10 3.68 -18.90
N ASP A 282 -3.50 4.58 -19.66
CA ASP A 282 -2.51 4.25 -20.67
C ASP A 282 -1.38 3.38 -20.09
N PRO A 283 -1.17 2.14 -20.60
CA PRO A 283 -0.20 1.21 -20.05
C PRO A 283 1.27 1.59 -20.28
N VAL A 284 1.56 2.56 -21.14
CA VAL A 284 2.92 3.05 -21.41
C VAL A 284 3.34 4.07 -20.35
N ILE A 285 2.52 5.11 -20.12
CA ILE A 285 2.73 6.11 -19.06
C ILE A 285 2.21 5.64 -17.70
N MET A 286 1.82 4.46 -17.56
CA MET A 286 1.12 3.60 -16.59
C MET A 286 0.86 4.15 -15.18
N LEU A 287 1.62 5.10 -14.66
CA LEU A 287 1.56 5.51 -13.26
C LEU A 287 0.59 6.68 -12.98
N THR A 288 -0.27 7.03 -13.94
CA THR A 288 -1.25 8.12 -13.81
C THR A 288 -2.57 7.71 -13.16
N GLY A 289 -2.71 6.45 -12.75
CA GLY A 289 -3.91 5.90 -12.16
C GLY A 289 -4.54 6.68 -11.00
N PRO A 290 -3.77 7.28 -10.07
CA PRO A 290 -4.31 8.11 -8.97
C PRO A 290 -5.17 9.28 -9.45
N ILE A 291 -4.88 9.86 -10.60
CA ILE A 291 -5.62 11.00 -11.15
C ILE A 291 -7.09 10.61 -11.40
N PRO A 292 -7.43 9.67 -12.31
CA PRO A 292 -8.82 9.29 -12.53
C PRO A 292 -9.44 8.51 -11.36
N ALA A 293 -8.66 7.83 -10.52
CA ALA A 293 -9.20 7.15 -9.35
C ALA A 293 -9.73 8.17 -8.33
N THR A 294 -8.98 9.22 -8.04
CA THR A 294 -9.40 10.34 -7.18
C THR A 294 -10.65 11.00 -7.75
N GLN A 295 -10.65 11.41 -9.02
CA GLN A 295 -11.79 12.06 -9.65
C GLN A 295 -13.06 11.22 -9.55
N LYS A 296 -12.95 9.92 -9.83
CA LYS A 296 -14.08 8.99 -9.78
C LYS A 296 -14.67 8.83 -8.38
N LEU A 297 -13.84 8.82 -7.33
CA LEU A 297 -14.32 8.81 -5.94
C LEU A 297 -15.02 10.12 -5.58
N LEU A 298 -14.43 11.25 -5.93
CA LEU A 298 -15.03 12.57 -5.66
C LEU A 298 -16.38 12.74 -6.35
N ASP A 299 -16.47 12.43 -7.65
CA ASP A 299 -17.70 12.55 -8.43
C ASP A 299 -18.84 11.68 -7.88
N ARG A 300 -18.55 10.40 -7.57
CA ARG A 300 -19.56 9.47 -7.05
C ARG A 300 -20.08 9.89 -5.68
N ASN A 301 -19.24 10.49 -4.86
CA ASN A 301 -19.61 10.94 -3.52
C ASN A 301 -20.06 12.40 -3.49
N LYS A 302 -20.08 13.09 -4.65
CA LYS A 302 -20.41 14.52 -4.77
C LYS A 302 -19.55 15.39 -3.86
N MET A 303 -18.28 15.07 -3.78
CA MET A 303 -17.26 15.73 -2.96
C MET A 303 -16.26 16.47 -3.84
N SER A 304 -15.63 17.48 -3.28
CA SER A 304 -14.41 18.11 -3.79
C SER A 304 -13.19 17.59 -3.06
N ILE A 305 -11.99 17.85 -3.56
CA ILE A 305 -10.75 17.43 -2.89
C ILE A 305 -10.59 18.11 -1.51
N SER A 306 -11.17 19.29 -1.32
CA SER A 306 -11.14 20.01 -0.05
C SER A 306 -12.05 19.40 1.04
N ASP A 307 -13.00 18.54 0.67
CA ASP A 307 -13.84 17.81 1.62
C ASP A 307 -13.16 16.56 2.20
N ILE A 308 -11.95 16.25 1.72
CA ILE A 308 -11.12 15.16 2.24
C ILE A 308 -10.17 15.73 3.30
N ASP A 309 -10.26 15.23 4.52
CA ASP A 309 -9.42 15.71 5.63
C ASP A 309 -7.97 15.25 5.50
N LEU A 310 -7.73 13.99 5.13
CA LEU A 310 -6.41 13.40 4.97
C LEU A 310 -6.35 12.51 3.72
N ILE A 311 -5.23 12.56 3.03
CA ILE A 311 -5.00 11.79 1.80
C ILE A 311 -3.66 11.05 1.91
N GLU A 312 -3.70 9.74 1.68
CA GLU A 312 -2.52 8.92 1.45
C GLU A 312 -2.44 8.57 -0.05
N ILE A 313 -1.46 9.16 -0.74
CA ILE A 313 -1.11 8.78 -2.11
C ILE A 313 0.20 8.02 -2.13
N ASN A 314 0.25 6.87 -2.81
CA ASN A 314 1.48 6.10 -2.86
C ASN A 314 2.59 6.84 -3.62
N GLU A 315 3.73 7.02 -2.96
CA GLU A 315 4.93 7.67 -3.50
C GLU A 315 5.84 6.66 -4.21
N ALA A 316 5.31 5.90 -5.18
CA ALA A 316 6.16 4.98 -5.94
C ALA A 316 7.32 5.73 -6.62
N PHE A 317 6.99 6.90 -7.18
CA PHE A 317 7.91 7.88 -7.75
C PHE A 317 7.34 9.27 -7.51
N ALA A 318 8.19 10.26 -7.25
CA ALA A 318 7.77 11.64 -7.00
C ALA A 318 6.91 12.26 -8.13
N PRO A 319 7.16 11.98 -9.45
CA PRO A 319 6.30 12.49 -10.52
C PRO A 319 4.84 12.07 -10.42
N VAL A 320 4.54 10.92 -9.84
CA VAL A 320 3.17 10.46 -9.61
C VAL A 320 2.42 11.44 -8.71
N VAL A 321 3.03 11.79 -7.59
CA VAL A 321 2.48 12.76 -6.62
C VAL A 321 2.42 14.15 -7.22
N ALA A 322 3.46 14.60 -7.92
CA ALA A 322 3.53 15.92 -8.53
C ALA A 322 2.48 16.10 -9.64
N ALA A 323 2.30 15.12 -10.54
CA ALA A 323 1.28 15.16 -11.58
C ALA A 323 -0.14 15.15 -10.97
N TRP A 324 -0.39 14.26 -10.01
CA TRP A 324 -1.66 14.22 -9.29
C TRP A 324 -1.98 15.55 -8.57
N ARG A 325 -0.96 16.16 -7.92
CA ARG A 325 -1.08 17.49 -7.29
C ARG A 325 -1.49 18.57 -8.29
N ARG A 326 -0.93 18.56 -9.51
CA ARG A 326 -1.28 19.53 -10.57
C ARG A 326 -2.71 19.38 -11.07
N GLU A 327 -3.21 18.15 -11.13
CA GLU A 327 -4.57 17.87 -11.62
C GLU A 327 -5.66 18.18 -10.57
N HIS A 328 -5.40 17.90 -9.29
CA HIS A 328 -6.41 18.02 -8.23
C HIS A 328 -6.22 19.23 -7.31
N SER A 329 -5.06 19.88 -7.34
CA SER A 329 -4.73 21.04 -6.49
C SER A 329 -5.08 20.84 -5.01
N PRO A 330 -4.68 19.72 -4.35
CA PRO A 330 -4.96 19.50 -2.95
C PRO A 330 -4.17 20.43 -2.04
N ASP A 331 -4.65 20.61 -0.83
CA ASP A 331 -3.83 21.14 0.25
C ASP A 331 -2.77 20.07 0.64
N MET A 332 -1.50 20.34 0.33
CA MET A 332 -0.43 19.40 0.59
C MET A 332 -0.19 19.14 2.09
N ASP A 333 -0.65 20.02 2.98
CA ASP A 333 -0.58 19.78 4.43
C ASP A 333 -1.56 18.68 4.90
N ARG A 334 -2.43 18.20 4.02
CA ARG A 334 -3.32 17.05 4.23
C ARG A 334 -2.87 15.77 3.52
N VAL A 335 -1.76 15.83 2.77
CA VAL A 335 -1.29 14.71 1.93
C VAL A 335 -0.03 14.09 2.52
N ASN A 336 -0.07 12.77 2.75
CA ASN A 336 1.06 11.98 3.28
C ASN A 336 1.69 12.67 4.49
N VAL A 337 0.88 13.06 5.46
CA VAL A 337 1.28 13.90 6.59
C VAL A 337 2.32 13.26 7.53
N ASN A 338 2.47 11.95 7.41
CA ASN A 338 3.47 11.14 8.14
C ASN A 338 4.60 10.62 7.22
N GLY A 339 4.80 11.28 6.08
CA GLY A 339 5.68 10.77 5.02
C GLY A 339 5.05 9.65 4.22
N GLY A 340 5.74 9.17 3.18
CA GLY A 340 5.24 8.15 2.27
C GLY A 340 6.32 7.17 1.83
N ALA A 341 6.10 6.48 0.74
CA ALA A 341 6.92 5.36 0.29
C ALA A 341 8.38 5.71 -0.04
N MET A 342 8.68 6.96 -0.39
CA MET A 342 10.07 7.40 -0.59
C MET A 342 10.87 7.32 0.71
N ALA A 343 10.24 7.60 1.85
CA ALA A 343 10.87 7.52 3.17
C ALA A 343 10.66 6.17 3.84
N LEU A 344 9.40 5.72 3.93
CA LEU A 344 9.03 4.51 4.67
C LEU A 344 9.38 3.23 3.92
N GLY A 345 9.30 3.26 2.58
CA GLY A 345 9.45 2.08 1.74
C GLY A 345 8.14 1.64 1.07
N HIS A 346 8.29 0.74 0.08
CA HIS A 346 7.18 0.26 -0.74
C HIS A 346 7.23 -1.25 -0.96
N PRO A 347 6.92 -2.06 0.08
CA PRO A 347 6.71 -3.48 -0.13
C PRO A 347 5.42 -3.64 -0.97
N LEU A 348 5.58 -3.99 -2.26
CA LEU A 348 4.57 -3.84 -3.30
C LEU A 348 3.19 -4.37 -2.89
N GLY A 349 3.14 -5.65 -2.53
CA GLY A 349 1.89 -6.35 -2.22
C GLY A 349 1.25 -5.93 -0.89
N SER A 350 1.97 -5.23 0.02
CA SER A 350 1.42 -4.83 1.32
C SER A 350 1.07 -3.34 1.41
N THR A 351 1.60 -2.52 0.52
CA THR A 351 1.53 -1.05 0.65
C THR A 351 0.11 -0.52 0.74
N GLY A 352 -0.84 -1.08 -0.01
CA GLY A 352 -2.22 -0.60 0.03
C GLY A 352 -2.89 -0.76 1.40
N ALA A 353 -2.68 -1.87 2.08
CA ALA A 353 -3.16 -2.10 3.45
C ALA A 353 -2.40 -1.19 4.44
N ARG A 354 -1.09 -0.99 4.26
CA ARG A 354 -0.29 -0.06 5.06
C ARG A 354 -0.83 1.38 4.95
N LEU A 355 -1.14 1.86 3.76
CA LEU A 355 -1.68 3.20 3.56
C LEU A 355 -3.01 3.39 4.28
N ILE A 356 -3.93 2.42 4.18
CA ILE A 356 -5.21 2.48 4.89
C ILE A 356 -4.99 2.42 6.40
N THR A 357 -4.05 1.61 6.89
CA THR A 357 -3.69 1.52 8.30
C THR A 357 -3.17 2.86 8.82
N THR A 358 -2.19 3.46 8.14
CA THR A 358 -1.63 4.76 8.53
C THR A 358 -2.69 5.86 8.49
N LEU A 359 -3.52 5.89 7.44
CA LEU A 359 -4.61 6.86 7.32
C LEU A 359 -5.61 6.75 8.47
N LEU A 360 -6.03 5.53 8.82
CA LEU A 360 -6.97 5.27 9.92
C LEU A 360 -6.43 5.82 11.26
N HIS A 361 -5.19 5.46 11.59
CA HIS A 361 -4.56 5.90 12.84
C HIS A 361 -4.35 7.41 12.88
N GLU A 362 -4.04 8.04 11.75
CA GLU A 362 -3.86 9.48 11.68
C GLU A 362 -5.19 10.25 11.74
N LEU A 363 -6.27 9.72 11.15
CA LEU A 363 -7.63 10.27 11.33
C LEU A 363 -8.03 10.27 12.80
N GLU A 364 -7.77 9.17 13.53
CA GLU A 364 -8.05 9.08 14.96
C GLU A 364 -7.18 10.07 15.77
N ARG A 365 -5.87 10.08 15.49
CA ARG A 365 -4.91 10.92 16.23
C ARG A 365 -5.19 12.41 16.08
N SER A 366 -5.58 12.84 14.88
CA SER A 366 -5.81 14.25 14.54
C SER A 366 -7.27 14.70 14.64
N ASP A 367 -8.16 13.83 15.13
CA ASP A 367 -9.60 14.04 15.23
C ASP A 367 -10.22 14.50 13.90
N LYS A 368 -9.83 13.80 12.82
CA LYS A 368 -10.34 13.99 11.45
C LYS A 368 -11.30 12.87 11.08
N GLU A 369 -12.14 13.11 10.07
CA GLU A 369 -13.25 12.21 9.76
C GLU A 369 -13.04 11.47 8.43
N VAL A 370 -12.76 12.18 7.35
CA VAL A 370 -12.77 11.62 5.99
C VAL A 370 -11.36 11.45 5.45
N GLY A 371 -11.02 10.23 5.06
CA GLY A 371 -9.71 9.92 4.49
C GLY A 371 -9.79 9.20 3.15
N MET A 372 -8.82 9.47 2.27
CA MET A 372 -8.72 8.84 0.96
C MET A 372 -7.35 8.20 0.77
N VAL A 373 -7.32 6.97 0.25
CA VAL A 373 -6.11 6.32 -0.25
C VAL A 373 -6.20 6.18 -1.76
N THR A 374 -5.14 6.58 -2.48
CA THR A 374 -5.03 6.36 -3.92
C THR A 374 -3.65 5.87 -4.31
N MET A 375 -3.59 4.94 -5.27
CA MET A 375 -2.33 4.32 -5.70
C MET A 375 -2.24 4.21 -7.21
N CYS A 376 -1.04 4.42 -7.73
CA CYS A 376 -0.64 3.95 -9.06
C CYS A 376 -0.24 2.48 -8.97
N CYS A 377 -0.51 1.73 -10.03
CA CYS A 377 -0.11 0.33 -10.12
C CYS A 377 0.51 0.06 -11.50
N GLY A 378 1.49 -0.83 -11.54
CA GLY A 378 2.09 -1.27 -12.80
C GLY A 378 1.03 -1.76 -13.80
N GLY A 379 1.33 -1.66 -15.10
CA GLY A 379 0.41 -2.08 -16.15
C GLY A 379 -0.71 -1.08 -16.48
N GLY A 380 -0.61 0.16 -16.02
CA GLY A 380 -1.61 1.19 -16.32
C GLY A 380 -2.87 1.08 -15.48
N LEU A 381 -2.73 0.83 -14.19
CA LEU A 381 -3.84 0.66 -13.26
C LEU A 381 -3.80 1.71 -12.14
N GLY A 382 -4.95 1.93 -11.51
CA GLY A 382 -5.08 2.74 -10.30
C GLY A 382 -6.13 2.19 -9.36
N THR A 383 -5.92 2.38 -8.06
CA THR A 383 -6.87 2.01 -7.01
C THR A 383 -7.19 3.22 -6.13
N GLY A 384 -8.38 3.21 -5.55
CA GLY A 384 -8.81 4.24 -4.61
C GLY A 384 -9.76 3.67 -3.56
N THR A 385 -9.66 4.16 -2.32
CA THR A 385 -10.54 3.81 -1.20
C THR A 385 -10.82 5.05 -0.38
N LEU A 386 -12.08 5.28 -0.09
CA LEU A 386 -12.55 6.36 0.78
C LEU A 386 -13.03 5.73 2.09
N ILE A 387 -12.47 6.18 3.21
CA ILE A 387 -12.88 5.75 4.55
C ILE A 387 -13.42 6.93 5.34
N GLN A 388 -14.29 6.64 6.28
CA GLN A 388 -14.83 7.62 7.21
C GLN A 388 -14.72 7.07 8.62
N ARG A 389 -14.04 7.78 9.51
CA ARG A 389 -13.96 7.47 10.93
C ARG A 389 -15.36 7.52 11.56
N VAL A 390 -15.64 6.64 12.51
CA VAL A 390 -16.92 6.55 13.23
C VAL A 390 -16.73 6.82 14.71
#